data_e0701a7a575b2264b10190e5bcd97f98
#
_entry.id   e0701a7a575b2264b10190e5bcd97f98
#
_cell.length_a   1.000
_cell.length_b   1.000
_cell.length_c   1.000
_cell.angle_alpha   90.00
_cell.angle_beta   90.00
_cell.angle_gamma   90.00
#
_symmetry.space_group_name_H-M   'P 1'
#
loop_
_entity.id
_entity.type
_entity.pdbx_description
1 polymer ?
#
loop_
_entity_poly.entity_id
_entity_poly.type
_entity_poly.pdbx_seq_one_letter_code
_entity_poly.pdbx_strand_id
1 'polypeptide(L)'
;MPILEITGLRKTYTTRLGGNRVEALKNVSFTAEPGEYIAIMGESGSGKTTLLNILAALDKPTGGSVILDGMDLAKIKESKLAGFRRDNLGFVFQEFNLLDTFTVRDNILLPLVLRGEKYPAMQPKLNSTAELLGISALLDKYPYEISGGQKQRTAAARAMITEPKLLLADEPTGALDSRSSDELLALFAEINRRGQTILMVTHSAKAASRAKRVLFIKDGEVFHQLYRGNCSDDEFYRRITDALTLLSSSGEPQSLRIKREGAE
;
A
#
# COMPACT_ATOMS: atom_id res chain seq x y z
N MET A 1 11.40 17.90 4.60
CA MET A 1 9.94 18.09 4.43
C MET A 1 9.35 16.73 4.09
N PRO A 2 8.27 16.34 4.74
CA PRO A 2 7.62 15.06 4.45
C PRO A 2 7.19 15.01 2.97
N ILE A 3 7.27 13.82 2.38
CA ILE A 3 6.79 13.58 1.01
C ILE A 3 5.28 13.42 0.95
N LEU A 4 4.68 12.92 2.05
CA LEU A 4 3.24 12.75 2.19
C LEU A 4 2.80 13.36 3.51
N GLU A 5 1.78 14.23 3.46
CA GLU A 5 1.15 14.83 4.63
C GLU A 5 -0.36 14.58 4.58
N ILE A 6 -0.89 13.98 5.62
CA ILE A 6 -2.32 13.71 5.79
C ILE A 6 -2.78 14.40 7.08
N THR A 7 -3.79 15.26 6.96
CA THR A 7 -4.28 16.03 8.09
C THR A 7 -5.80 15.94 8.19
N GLY A 8 -6.29 15.39 9.30
CA GLY A 8 -7.71 15.32 9.62
C GLY A 8 -8.56 14.65 8.56
N LEU A 9 -8.01 13.64 7.85
CA LEU A 9 -8.67 13.02 6.71
C LEU A 9 -9.94 12.31 7.12
N ARG A 10 -11.04 12.62 6.42
CA ARG A 10 -12.38 12.05 6.66
C ARG A 10 -12.96 11.50 5.37
N LYS A 11 -13.70 10.39 5.51
CA LYS A 11 -14.48 9.84 4.41
C LYS A 11 -15.79 9.26 4.90
N THR A 12 -16.88 9.80 4.39
CA THR A 12 -18.24 9.30 4.64
C THR A 12 -18.85 8.87 3.32
N TYR A 13 -19.33 7.65 3.26
CA TYR A 13 -20.14 7.14 2.16
C TYR A 13 -21.62 7.28 2.51
N THR A 14 -22.42 7.74 1.55
CA THR A 14 -23.87 7.86 1.69
C THR A 14 -24.53 7.01 0.61
N THR A 15 -25.48 6.15 0.98
CA THR A 15 -26.23 5.36 0.01
C THR A 15 -27.15 6.26 -0.82
N ARG A 16 -27.35 5.91 -2.12
CA ARG A 16 -28.13 6.72 -3.08
C ARG A 16 -29.58 7.01 -2.63
N LEU A 17 -30.16 6.22 -1.76
CA LEU A 17 -31.54 6.35 -1.26
C LEU A 17 -31.63 7.07 0.09
N GLY A 18 -30.59 7.81 0.50
CA GLY A 18 -30.63 8.68 1.69
C GLY A 18 -30.69 7.95 3.04
N GLY A 19 -30.40 6.63 3.07
CA GLY A 19 -30.54 5.82 4.27
C GLY A 19 -29.29 5.87 5.17
N ASN A 20 -28.35 4.98 4.97
CA ASN A 20 -27.24 4.83 5.90
C ASN A 20 -26.03 5.65 5.50
N ARG A 21 -25.46 6.38 6.46
CA ARG A 21 -24.13 6.98 6.38
C ARG A 21 -23.13 6.04 7.01
N VAL A 22 -22.06 5.71 6.28
CA VAL A 22 -20.92 4.93 6.78
C VAL A 22 -19.71 5.84 6.79
N GLU A 23 -19.23 6.15 7.98
CA GLU A 23 -18.03 6.95 8.19
C GLU A 23 -16.82 6.01 8.17
N ALA A 24 -16.20 5.86 6.98
CA ALA A 24 -15.08 4.95 6.78
C ALA A 24 -13.76 5.50 7.33
N LEU A 25 -13.57 6.83 7.30
CA LEU A 25 -12.46 7.51 7.94
C LEU A 25 -13.02 8.69 8.74
N LYS A 26 -12.62 8.80 10.02
CA LYS A 26 -13.11 9.83 10.94
C LYS A 26 -12.11 10.95 11.14
N ASN A 27 -10.83 10.60 11.36
CA ASN A 27 -9.77 11.58 11.62
C ASN A 27 -8.40 10.92 11.45
N VAL A 28 -7.96 10.69 10.22
CA VAL A 28 -6.64 10.11 9.94
C VAL A 28 -5.63 11.22 9.73
N SER A 29 -4.56 11.24 10.53
CA SER A 29 -3.47 12.19 10.41
C SER A 29 -2.12 11.48 10.60
N PHE A 30 -1.23 11.61 9.64
CA PHE A 30 0.16 11.20 9.72
C PHE A 30 0.97 11.81 8.57
N THR A 31 2.28 11.73 8.68
CA THR A 31 3.21 12.15 7.62
C THR A 31 4.08 10.98 7.20
N ALA A 32 4.66 11.01 6.01
CA ALA A 32 5.72 10.10 5.59
C ALA A 32 6.93 10.91 5.08
N GLU A 33 8.12 10.53 5.55
CA GLU A 33 9.36 11.12 5.07
C GLU A 33 9.83 10.45 3.76
N PRO A 34 10.61 11.15 2.91
CA PRO A 34 11.21 10.54 1.74
C PRO A 34 12.01 9.27 2.11
N GLY A 35 11.79 8.18 1.38
CA GLY A 35 12.44 6.90 1.64
C GLY A 35 11.96 6.19 2.92
N GLU A 36 10.83 6.59 3.48
CA GLU A 36 10.22 5.85 4.58
C GLU A 36 9.40 4.65 4.05
N TYR A 37 9.46 3.54 4.77
CA TYR A 37 8.62 2.37 4.53
C TYR A 37 7.63 2.25 5.68
N ILE A 38 6.35 2.49 5.39
CA ILE A 38 5.25 2.46 6.36
C ILE A 38 4.34 1.29 6.04
N ALA A 39 4.01 0.49 7.05
CA ALA A 39 2.92 -0.48 6.98
C ALA A 39 1.68 0.06 7.70
N ILE A 40 0.51 -0.17 7.12
CA ILE A 40 -0.79 0.15 7.69
C ILE A 40 -1.51 -1.16 8.00
N MET A 41 -1.82 -1.36 9.26
CA MET A 41 -2.52 -2.54 9.77
C MET A 41 -3.85 -2.16 10.43
N GLY A 42 -4.74 -3.11 10.56
CA GLY A 42 -6.03 -2.96 11.23
C GLY A 42 -7.01 -4.04 10.81
N GLU A 43 -8.13 -4.15 11.52
CA GLU A 43 -9.18 -5.12 11.23
C GLU A 43 -9.86 -4.87 9.87
N SER A 44 -10.59 -5.88 9.38
CA SER A 44 -11.44 -5.70 8.19
C SER A 44 -12.47 -4.59 8.45
N GLY A 45 -12.67 -3.70 7.47
CA GLY A 45 -13.59 -2.56 7.62
C GLY A 45 -13.04 -1.36 8.39
N SER A 46 -11.80 -1.37 8.89
CA SER A 46 -11.22 -0.24 9.64
C SER A 46 -10.90 1.01 8.79
N GLY A 47 -11.08 0.94 7.46
CA GLY A 47 -10.86 2.08 6.55
C GLY A 47 -9.57 2.05 5.74
N LYS A 48 -8.74 1.00 5.84
CA LYS A 48 -7.43 0.90 5.14
C LYS A 48 -7.54 1.06 3.62
N THR A 49 -8.43 0.30 2.98
CA THR A 49 -8.66 0.37 1.53
C THR A 49 -9.22 1.73 1.12
N THR A 50 -10.09 2.33 1.95
CA THR A 50 -10.59 3.70 1.73
C THR A 50 -9.45 4.71 1.77
N LEU A 51 -8.57 4.62 2.77
CA LEU A 51 -7.38 5.47 2.86
C LEU A 51 -6.49 5.30 1.62
N LEU A 52 -6.20 4.05 1.24
CA LEU A 52 -5.36 3.76 0.08
C LEU A 52 -5.96 4.32 -1.22
N ASN A 53 -7.28 4.18 -1.42
CA ASN A 53 -7.97 4.73 -2.59
C ASN A 53 -7.90 6.27 -2.66
N ILE A 54 -7.98 6.95 -1.52
CA ILE A 54 -7.82 8.40 -1.48
C ILE A 54 -6.37 8.80 -1.80
N LEU A 55 -5.38 8.10 -1.25
CA LEU A 55 -3.96 8.34 -1.54
C LEU A 55 -3.61 8.04 -3.00
N ALA A 56 -4.28 7.05 -3.59
CA ALA A 56 -4.18 6.73 -5.01
C ALA A 56 -4.91 7.75 -5.91
N ALA A 57 -5.57 8.76 -5.35
CA ALA A 57 -6.43 9.70 -6.08
C ALA A 57 -7.51 8.98 -6.92
N LEU A 58 -8.00 7.83 -6.42
CA LEU A 58 -9.14 7.07 -6.98
C LEU A 58 -10.46 7.47 -6.32
N ASP A 59 -10.40 8.01 -5.10
CA ASP A 59 -11.55 8.53 -4.36
C ASP A 59 -11.20 9.89 -3.74
N LYS A 60 -12.23 10.70 -3.46
CA LYS A 60 -12.07 12.02 -2.87
C LYS A 60 -12.43 11.99 -1.38
N PRO A 61 -11.66 12.65 -0.51
CA PRO A 61 -12.04 12.79 0.88
C PRO A 61 -13.30 13.65 1.03
N THR A 62 -14.04 13.45 2.13
CA THR A 62 -15.14 14.34 2.51
C THR A 62 -14.70 15.47 3.43
N GLY A 63 -13.47 15.39 3.96
CA GLY A 63 -12.85 16.42 4.78
C GLY A 63 -11.37 16.12 5.04
N GLY A 64 -10.66 17.10 5.55
CA GLY A 64 -9.22 17.02 5.73
C GLY A 64 -8.44 17.27 4.43
N SER A 65 -7.14 17.01 4.45
CA SER A 65 -6.25 17.22 3.31
C SER A 65 -5.23 16.09 3.14
N VAL A 66 -4.82 15.86 1.90
CA VAL A 66 -3.71 14.98 1.51
C VAL A 66 -2.80 15.76 0.58
N ILE A 67 -1.55 15.93 1.01
CA ILE A 67 -0.51 16.61 0.24
C ILE A 67 0.57 15.59 -0.10
N LEU A 68 0.85 15.40 -1.38
CA LEU A 68 1.94 14.56 -1.87
C LEU A 68 2.96 15.45 -2.58
N ASP A 69 4.18 15.47 -2.07
CA ASP A 69 5.28 16.30 -2.59
C ASP A 69 4.87 17.76 -2.83
N GLY A 70 4.23 18.37 -1.83
CA GLY A 70 3.73 19.74 -1.87
C GLY A 70 2.44 19.96 -2.67
N MET A 71 1.89 18.92 -3.30
CA MET A 71 0.70 18.99 -4.14
C MET A 71 -0.54 18.47 -3.39
N ASP A 72 -1.52 19.33 -3.17
CA ASP A 72 -2.80 18.96 -2.56
C ASP A 72 -3.67 18.16 -3.55
N LEU A 73 -3.95 16.88 -3.24
CA LEU A 73 -4.71 15.99 -4.13
C LEU A 73 -6.12 16.49 -4.41
N ALA A 74 -6.75 17.19 -3.46
CA ALA A 74 -8.09 17.73 -3.62
C ALA A 74 -8.17 18.85 -4.67
N LYS A 75 -7.05 19.53 -4.93
CA LYS A 75 -6.96 20.63 -5.91
C LYS A 75 -6.64 20.20 -7.32
N ILE A 76 -6.34 18.91 -7.54
CA ILE A 76 -6.03 18.39 -8.88
C ILE A 76 -7.33 18.31 -9.69
N LYS A 77 -7.34 18.94 -10.87
CA LYS A 77 -8.48 18.85 -11.78
C LYS A 77 -8.69 17.42 -12.25
N GLU A 78 -9.95 16.99 -12.39
CA GLU A 78 -10.35 15.63 -12.81
C GLU A 78 -9.60 15.16 -14.06
N SER A 79 -9.53 16.03 -15.08
CA SER A 79 -8.82 15.72 -16.34
C SER A 79 -7.30 15.50 -16.19
N LYS A 80 -6.71 15.89 -15.05
CA LYS A 80 -5.27 15.73 -14.77
C LYS A 80 -4.96 14.58 -13.80
N LEU A 81 -5.99 14.00 -13.14
CA LEU A 81 -5.79 12.95 -12.14
C LEU A 81 -5.12 11.70 -12.72
N ALA A 82 -5.48 11.27 -13.93
CA ALA A 82 -4.86 10.11 -14.58
C ALA A 82 -3.36 10.32 -14.83
N GLY A 83 -2.99 11.51 -15.32
CA GLY A 83 -1.58 11.89 -15.49
C GLY A 83 -0.85 11.95 -14.16
N PHE A 84 -1.47 12.56 -13.14
CA PHE A 84 -0.90 12.64 -11.79
C PHE A 84 -0.62 11.24 -11.22
N ARG A 85 -1.58 10.31 -11.28
CA ARG A 85 -1.39 8.91 -10.82
C ARG A 85 -0.23 8.25 -11.53
N ARG A 86 -0.23 8.30 -12.87
CA ARG A 86 0.82 7.68 -13.69
C ARG A 86 2.22 8.22 -13.35
N ASP A 87 2.34 9.52 -13.08
CA ASP A 87 3.63 10.19 -12.97
C ASP A 87 4.18 10.23 -11.53
N ASN A 88 3.33 10.08 -10.52
CA ASN A 88 3.73 10.24 -9.13
C ASN A 88 3.48 9.00 -8.26
N LEU A 89 2.61 8.08 -8.68
CA LEU A 89 2.21 6.92 -7.90
C LEU A 89 2.53 5.61 -8.60
N GLY A 90 3.11 4.67 -7.87
CA GLY A 90 3.14 3.26 -8.24
C GLY A 90 2.07 2.50 -7.44
N PHE A 91 1.40 1.53 -8.04
CA PHE A 91 0.40 0.74 -7.34
C PHE A 91 0.60 -0.76 -7.55
N VAL A 92 0.67 -1.50 -6.44
CA VAL A 92 0.78 -2.96 -6.40
C VAL A 92 -0.45 -3.51 -5.68
N PHE A 93 -1.28 -4.25 -6.40
CA PHE A 93 -2.52 -4.85 -5.91
C PHE A 93 -2.30 -6.29 -5.45
N GLN A 94 -3.20 -6.80 -4.64
CA GLN A 94 -3.23 -8.18 -4.21
C GLN A 94 -3.39 -9.15 -5.40
N GLU A 95 -4.26 -8.83 -6.37
CA GLU A 95 -4.60 -9.68 -7.53
C GLU A 95 -3.76 -9.37 -8.78
N PHE A 96 -2.55 -8.83 -8.63
CA PHE A 96 -1.59 -8.49 -9.69
C PHE A 96 -2.10 -7.45 -10.70
N ASN A 97 -3.34 -7.54 -11.16
CA ASN A 97 -4.00 -6.69 -12.17
C ASN A 97 -3.14 -6.54 -13.45
N LEU A 98 -2.55 -7.65 -13.91
CA LEU A 98 -1.87 -7.72 -15.18
C LEU A 98 -2.87 -7.88 -16.33
N LEU A 99 -2.52 -7.38 -17.49
CA LEU A 99 -3.27 -7.58 -18.72
C LEU A 99 -2.82 -8.89 -19.36
N ASP A 100 -3.68 -9.91 -19.39
CA ASP A 100 -3.35 -11.25 -19.86
C ASP A 100 -3.03 -11.33 -21.35
N THR A 101 -3.50 -10.37 -22.13
CA THR A 101 -3.24 -10.24 -23.57
C THR A 101 -1.90 -9.58 -23.88
N PHE A 102 -1.20 -9.07 -22.87
CA PHE A 102 0.08 -8.38 -22.96
C PHE A 102 1.18 -9.27 -22.40
N THR A 103 2.37 -9.21 -23.00
CA THR A 103 3.56 -9.84 -22.41
C THR A 103 3.95 -9.18 -21.09
N VAL A 104 4.85 -9.80 -20.33
CA VAL A 104 5.47 -9.19 -19.13
C VAL A 104 6.09 -7.83 -19.51
N ARG A 105 6.83 -7.76 -20.60
CA ARG A 105 7.40 -6.53 -21.17
C ARG A 105 6.35 -5.45 -21.36
N ASP A 106 5.26 -5.78 -22.05
CA ASP A 106 4.22 -4.81 -22.40
C ASP A 106 3.48 -4.32 -21.16
N ASN A 107 3.20 -5.22 -20.21
CA ASN A 107 2.62 -4.84 -18.90
C ASN A 107 3.51 -3.83 -18.17
N ILE A 108 4.83 -4.05 -18.14
CA ILE A 108 5.77 -3.15 -17.46
C ILE A 108 5.88 -1.82 -18.19
N LEU A 109 5.94 -1.82 -19.52
CA LEU A 109 6.12 -0.61 -20.32
C LEU A 109 4.85 0.25 -20.43
N LEU A 110 3.67 -0.30 -20.14
CA LEU A 110 2.39 0.37 -20.32
C LEU A 110 2.32 1.80 -19.74
N PRO A 111 2.78 2.07 -18.50
CA PRO A 111 2.79 3.44 -17.98
C PRO A 111 3.63 4.42 -18.79
N LEU A 112 4.77 3.99 -19.32
CA LEU A 112 5.66 4.81 -20.16
C LEU A 112 5.05 5.06 -21.55
N VAL A 113 4.39 4.05 -22.12
CA VAL A 113 3.62 4.19 -23.37
C VAL A 113 2.51 5.23 -23.20
N LEU A 114 1.74 5.17 -22.11
CA LEU A 114 0.70 6.14 -21.79
C LEU A 114 1.25 7.55 -21.49
N ARG A 115 2.52 7.65 -21.12
CA ARG A 115 3.23 8.93 -20.98
C ARG A 115 3.67 9.50 -22.34
N GLY A 116 3.67 8.68 -23.39
CA GLY A 116 4.14 9.04 -24.73
C GLY A 116 5.67 8.97 -24.89
N GLU A 117 6.34 8.21 -24.02
CA GLU A 117 7.80 8.00 -24.17
C GLU A 117 8.11 7.19 -25.43
N LYS A 118 9.23 7.50 -26.07
CA LYS A 118 9.69 6.75 -27.26
C LYS A 118 10.34 5.44 -26.85
N TYR A 119 10.12 4.38 -27.61
CA TYR A 119 10.61 3.04 -27.31
C TYR A 119 12.12 2.97 -26.99
N PRO A 120 13.04 3.64 -27.72
CA PRO A 120 14.46 3.63 -27.37
C PRO A 120 14.77 4.17 -25.97
N ALA A 121 13.97 5.11 -25.44
CA ALA A 121 14.13 5.66 -24.10
C ALA A 121 13.57 4.73 -23.01
N MET A 122 12.63 3.86 -23.35
CA MET A 122 12.02 2.91 -22.40
C MET A 122 12.92 1.70 -22.12
N GLN A 123 13.74 1.26 -23.10
CA GLN A 123 14.55 0.04 -23.00
C GLN A 123 15.52 0.03 -21.80
N PRO A 124 16.31 1.08 -21.55
CA PRO A 124 17.20 1.10 -20.38
C PRO A 124 16.43 0.99 -19.06
N LYS A 125 15.26 1.67 -18.96
CA LYS A 125 14.40 1.62 -17.78
C LYS A 125 13.83 0.21 -17.57
N LEU A 126 13.35 -0.42 -18.64
CA LEU A 126 12.84 -1.79 -18.61
C LEU A 126 13.92 -2.76 -18.12
N ASN A 127 15.12 -2.69 -18.71
CA ASN A 127 16.21 -3.61 -18.39
C ASN A 127 16.61 -3.49 -16.90
N SER A 128 16.83 -2.27 -16.42
CA SER A 128 17.21 -2.03 -15.02
C SER A 128 16.12 -2.45 -14.04
N THR A 129 14.85 -2.18 -14.38
CA THR A 129 13.72 -2.57 -13.51
C THR A 129 13.51 -4.09 -13.51
N ALA A 130 13.62 -4.74 -14.68
CA ALA A 130 13.47 -6.19 -14.80
C ALA A 130 14.62 -6.94 -14.09
N GLU A 131 15.84 -6.43 -14.16
CA GLU A 131 17.00 -6.95 -13.44
C GLU A 131 16.80 -6.82 -11.93
N LEU A 132 16.44 -5.64 -11.43
CA LEU A 132 16.16 -5.39 -10.01
C LEU A 132 15.14 -6.38 -9.44
N LEU A 133 14.10 -6.68 -10.21
CA LEU A 133 13.00 -7.55 -9.78
C LEU A 133 13.20 -9.03 -10.16
N GLY A 134 14.33 -9.38 -10.78
CA GLY A 134 14.69 -10.75 -11.14
C GLY A 134 13.73 -11.40 -12.14
N ILE A 135 13.23 -10.61 -13.12
CA ILE A 135 12.24 -11.05 -14.12
C ILE A 135 12.72 -10.85 -15.55
N SER A 136 14.00 -10.54 -15.78
CA SER A 136 14.56 -10.30 -17.14
C SER A 136 14.31 -11.46 -18.10
N ALA A 137 14.41 -12.71 -17.65
CA ALA A 137 14.16 -13.90 -18.45
C ALA A 137 12.67 -14.15 -18.79
N LEU A 138 11.77 -13.34 -18.22
CA LEU A 138 10.31 -13.51 -18.35
C LEU A 138 9.68 -12.49 -19.30
N LEU A 139 10.45 -11.52 -19.80
CA LEU A 139 9.92 -10.35 -20.51
C LEU A 139 9.03 -10.70 -21.72
N ASP A 140 9.32 -11.79 -22.42
CA ASP A 140 8.58 -12.20 -23.62
C ASP A 140 7.46 -13.21 -23.32
N LYS A 141 7.27 -13.59 -22.04
CA LYS A 141 6.19 -14.47 -21.59
C LYS A 141 4.91 -13.68 -21.32
N TYR A 142 3.78 -14.41 -21.35
CA TYR A 142 2.48 -13.88 -20.95
C TYR A 142 2.20 -14.16 -19.47
N PRO A 143 1.28 -13.41 -18.82
CA PRO A 143 0.95 -13.62 -17.41
C PRO A 143 0.50 -15.07 -17.07
N TYR A 144 -0.19 -15.74 -17.95
CA TYR A 144 -0.63 -17.14 -17.74
C TYR A 144 0.52 -18.18 -17.82
N GLU A 145 1.71 -17.80 -18.29
CA GLU A 145 2.89 -18.66 -18.39
C GLU A 145 3.84 -18.55 -17.19
N ILE A 146 3.53 -17.68 -16.23
CA ILE A 146 4.40 -17.37 -15.10
C ILE A 146 3.70 -17.62 -13.75
N SER A 147 4.49 -17.90 -12.69
CA SER A 147 3.97 -18.15 -11.35
C SER A 147 3.35 -16.90 -10.69
N GLY A 148 2.55 -17.09 -9.63
CA GLY A 148 1.98 -15.98 -8.85
C GLY A 148 3.01 -15.00 -8.33
N GLY A 149 4.14 -15.48 -7.78
CA GLY A 149 5.23 -14.63 -7.33
C GLY A 149 5.89 -13.85 -8.48
N GLN A 150 6.00 -14.45 -9.67
CA GLN A 150 6.51 -13.78 -10.86
C GLN A 150 5.53 -12.73 -11.39
N LYS A 151 4.21 -13.01 -11.34
CA LYS A 151 3.16 -12.03 -11.66
C LYS A 151 3.25 -10.81 -10.72
N GLN A 152 3.44 -11.05 -9.44
CA GLN A 152 3.52 -9.96 -8.46
C GLN A 152 4.79 -9.11 -8.64
N ARG A 153 5.94 -9.74 -8.96
CA ARG A 153 7.16 -9.01 -9.34
C ARG A 153 6.98 -8.21 -10.62
N THR A 154 6.23 -8.73 -11.59
CA THR A 154 5.86 -7.99 -12.81
C THR A 154 4.96 -6.79 -12.49
N ALA A 155 3.97 -6.95 -11.60
CA ALA A 155 3.13 -5.84 -11.13
C ALA A 155 3.94 -4.77 -10.38
N ALA A 156 4.91 -5.19 -9.56
CA ALA A 156 5.84 -4.28 -8.90
C ALA A 156 6.75 -3.55 -9.91
N ALA A 157 7.23 -4.24 -10.96
CA ALA A 157 8.02 -3.64 -12.04
C ALA A 157 7.21 -2.56 -12.77
N ARG A 158 5.96 -2.86 -13.13
CA ARG A 158 5.04 -1.89 -13.74
C ARG A 158 4.81 -0.67 -12.84
N ALA A 159 4.68 -0.89 -11.53
CA ALA A 159 4.48 0.19 -10.58
C ALA A 159 5.72 1.08 -10.43
N MET A 160 6.92 0.52 -10.60
CA MET A 160 8.20 1.21 -10.40
C MET A 160 8.78 1.87 -11.65
N ILE A 161 8.37 1.45 -12.86
CA ILE A 161 9.01 1.86 -14.13
C ILE A 161 8.97 3.38 -14.37
N THR A 162 8.00 4.08 -13.79
CA THR A 162 7.87 5.54 -13.88
C THR A 162 8.65 6.29 -12.82
N GLU A 163 9.38 5.58 -11.94
CA GLU A 163 10.09 6.15 -10.80
C GLU A 163 9.14 7.00 -9.90
N PRO A 164 8.09 6.38 -9.35
CA PRO A 164 7.05 7.11 -8.64
C PRO A 164 7.57 7.70 -7.33
N LYS A 165 6.98 8.81 -6.88
CA LYS A 165 7.27 9.42 -5.58
C LYS A 165 6.81 8.57 -4.41
N LEU A 166 5.70 7.85 -4.60
CA LEU A 166 5.10 6.98 -3.59
C LEU A 166 4.65 5.66 -4.20
N LEU A 167 5.14 4.55 -3.66
CA LEU A 167 4.66 3.21 -3.98
C LEU A 167 3.59 2.81 -2.96
N LEU A 168 2.38 2.58 -3.45
CA LEU A 168 1.24 2.08 -2.70
C LEU A 168 1.10 0.58 -2.93
N ALA A 169 1.00 -0.22 -1.88
CA ALA A 169 0.81 -1.65 -1.98
C ALA A 169 -0.39 -2.09 -1.13
N ASP A 170 -1.37 -2.73 -1.76
CA ASP A 170 -2.56 -3.27 -1.10
C ASP A 170 -2.44 -4.78 -1.00
N GLU A 171 -2.19 -5.29 0.23
CA GLU A 171 -2.03 -6.71 0.53
C GLU A 171 -1.12 -7.45 -0.48
N PRO A 172 0.09 -6.95 -0.78
CA PRO A 172 0.88 -7.42 -1.92
C PRO A 172 1.30 -8.90 -1.83
N THR A 173 1.19 -9.51 -0.66
CA THR A 173 1.51 -10.93 -0.41
C THR A 173 0.28 -11.81 -0.26
N GLY A 174 -0.93 -11.25 -0.30
CA GLY A 174 -2.16 -11.98 0.05
C GLY A 174 -2.53 -13.14 -0.89
N ALA A 175 -2.06 -13.10 -2.14
CA ALA A 175 -2.29 -14.17 -3.13
C ALA A 175 -1.06 -15.07 -3.35
N LEU A 176 -0.02 -14.97 -2.50
CA LEU A 176 1.24 -15.68 -2.68
C LEU A 176 1.44 -16.78 -1.64
N ASP A 177 2.18 -17.83 -2.03
CA ASP A 177 2.75 -18.78 -1.10
C ASP A 177 3.82 -18.13 -0.19
N SER A 178 4.19 -18.80 0.90
CA SER A 178 5.11 -18.25 1.91
C SER A 178 6.48 -17.89 1.33
N ARG A 179 7.03 -18.68 0.42
CA ARG A 179 8.34 -18.43 -0.19
C ARG A 179 8.30 -17.22 -1.10
N SER A 180 7.31 -17.18 -2.00
CA SER A 180 7.11 -16.04 -2.91
C SER A 180 6.82 -14.74 -2.15
N SER A 181 6.10 -14.83 -1.01
CA SER A 181 5.89 -13.70 -0.10
C SER A 181 7.20 -13.17 0.49
N ASP A 182 8.07 -14.05 1.01
CA ASP A 182 9.35 -13.65 1.57
C ASP A 182 10.27 -13.00 0.52
N GLU A 183 10.32 -13.58 -0.69
CA GLU A 183 11.07 -13.03 -1.81
C GLU A 183 10.57 -11.63 -2.21
N LEU A 184 9.24 -11.43 -2.27
CA LEU A 184 8.66 -10.12 -2.58
C LEU A 184 8.95 -9.08 -1.49
N LEU A 185 8.80 -9.46 -0.22
CA LEU A 185 9.08 -8.56 0.91
C LEU A 185 10.57 -8.17 0.96
N ALA A 186 11.48 -9.08 0.63
CA ALA A 186 12.90 -8.78 0.50
C ALA A 186 13.16 -7.77 -0.63
N LEU A 187 12.46 -7.90 -1.77
CA LEU A 187 12.52 -6.93 -2.87
C LEU A 187 11.98 -5.56 -2.46
N PHE A 188 10.88 -5.48 -1.72
CA PHE A 188 10.35 -4.20 -1.23
C PHE A 188 11.34 -3.52 -0.26
N ALA A 189 11.98 -4.30 0.60
CA ALA A 189 13.03 -3.77 1.48
C ALA A 189 14.23 -3.25 0.68
N GLU A 190 14.64 -3.93 -0.42
CA GLU A 190 15.70 -3.46 -1.31
C GLU A 190 15.32 -2.19 -2.05
N ILE A 191 14.11 -2.14 -2.61
CA ILE A 191 13.56 -0.95 -3.27
C ILE A 191 13.53 0.25 -2.31
N ASN A 192 13.11 0.02 -1.06
CA ASN A 192 13.11 1.07 -0.02
C ASN A 192 14.53 1.52 0.34
N ARG A 193 15.51 0.61 0.47
CA ARG A 193 16.91 0.97 0.71
C ARG A 193 17.50 1.85 -0.40
N ARG A 194 16.99 1.73 -1.63
CA ARG A 194 17.34 2.61 -2.76
C ARG A 194 16.62 3.95 -2.74
N GLY A 195 15.87 4.25 -1.69
CA GLY A 195 15.23 5.55 -1.47
C GLY A 195 13.76 5.64 -1.85
N GLN A 196 13.13 4.55 -2.32
CA GLN A 196 11.71 4.55 -2.63
C GLN A 196 10.87 4.66 -1.36
N THR A 197 9.95 5.61 -1.32
CA THR A 197 8.94 5.70 -0.26
C THR A 197 7.85 4.66 -0.53
N ILE A 198 7.52 3.85 0.48
CA ILE A 198 6.54 2.76 0.36
C ILE A 198 5.49 2.90 1.45
N LEU A 199 4.22 2.78 1.07
CA LEU A 199 3.10 2.65 1.98
C LEU A 199 2.37 1.36 1.64
N MET A 200 2.43 0.39 2.55
CA MET A 200 1.86 -0.94 2.38
C MET A 200 0.69 -1.15 3.34
N VAL A 201 -0.47 -1.49 2.82
CA VAL A 201 -1.58 -2.01 3.62
C VAL A 201 -1.42 -3.51 3.73
N THR A 202 -1.50 -4.05 4.94
CA THR A 202 -1.44 -5.49 5.17
C THR A 202 -2.07 -5.90 6.51
N HIS A 203 -2.59 -7.12 6.56
CA HIS A 203 -2.98 -7.78 7.80
C HIS A 203 -1.89 -8.73 8.32
N SER A 204 -0.83 -8.95 7.54
CA SER A 204 0.28 -9.82 7.92
C SER A 204 1.30 -9.07 8.80
N ALA A 205 1.44 -9.49 10.07
CA ALA A 205 2.47 -8.96 10.97
C ALA A 205 3.88 -9.21 10.43
N LYS A 206 4.10 -10.33 9.71
CA LYS A 206 5.37 -10.65 9.05
C LYS A 206 5.68 -9.67 7.91
N ALA A 207 4.69 -9.30 7.11
CA ALA A 207 4.88 -8.29 6.07
C ALA A 207 5.14 -6.91 6.70
N ALA A 208 4.37 -6.53 7.72
CA ALA A 208 4.52 -5.26 8.43
C ALA A 208 5.87 -5.12 9.15
N SER A 209 6.48 -6.22 9.62
CA SER A 209 7.78 -6.17 10.30
C SER A 209 8.94 -5.75 9.38
N ARG A 210 8.75 -5.76 8.06
CA ARG A 210 9.73 -5.23 7.09
C ARG A 210 9.72 -3.70 6.99
N ALA A 211 8.67 -3.05 7.48
CA ALA A 211 8.56 -1.60 7.47
C ALA A 211 9.40 -0.93 8.56
N LYS A 212 9.67 0.37 8.40
CA LYS A 212 10.31 1.21 9.42
C LYS A 212 9.32 1.66 10.49
N ARG A 213 8.03 1.76 10.12
CA ARG A 213 6.94 2.18 11.00
C ARG A 213 5.66 1.43 10.66
N VAL A 214 4.89 1.09 11.67
CA VAL A 214 3.56 0.49 11.52
C VAL A 214 2.51 1.42 12.12
N LEU A 215 1.50 1.74 11.33
CA LEU A 215 0.30 2.47 11.76
C LEU A 215 -0.84 1.46 11.94
N PHE A 216 -1.50 1.52 13.08
CA PHE A 216 -2.69 0.72 13.35
C PHE A 216 -3.93 1.57 13.18
N ILE A 217 -4.79 1.22 12.23
CA ILE A 217 -6.08 1.87 12.00
C ILE A 217 -7.18 1.04 12.65
N LYS A 218 -7.97 1.71 13.49
CA LYS A 218 -9.16 1.17 14.13
C LYS A 218 -10.29 2.20 14.01
N ASP A 219 -11.47 1.76 13.60
CA ASP A 219 -12.69 2.59 13.50
C ASP A 219 -12.50 3.90 12.72
N GLY A 220 -11.68 3.89 11.67
CA GLY A 220 -11.42 5.05 10.82
C GLY A 220 -10.42 6.07 11.36
N GLU A 221 -9.64 5.72 12.37
CA GLU A 221 -8.63 6.58 12.99
C GLU A 221 -7.28 5.86 13.14
N VAL A 222 -6.18 6.61 13.19
CA VAL A 222 -4.87 6.07 13.59
C VAL A 222 -4.86 5.92 15.09
N PHE A 223 -5.04 4.67 15.55
CA PHE A 223 -5.14 4.36 16.97
C PHE A 223 -3.77 4.26 17.66
N HIS A 224 -2.78 3.69 16.97
CA HIS A 224 -1.45 3.44 17.52
C HIS A 224 -0.39 3.44 16.43
N GLN A 225 0.86 3.71 16.83
CA GLN A 225 2.03 3.68 15.95
C GLN A 225 3.20 2.96 16.62
N LEU A 226 3.89 2.11 15.87
CA LEU A 226 5.12 1.46 16.30
C LEU A 226 6.26 1.83 15.35
N TYR A 227 7.36 2.25 15.91
CA TYR A 227 8.61 2.49 15.19
C TYR A 227 9.55 1.31 15.39
N ARG A 228 10.15 0.85 14.30
CA ARG A 228 11.11 -0.26 14.34
C ARG A 228 12.37 0.11 15.09
N GLY A 229 12.91 1.31 14.85
CA GLY A 229 14.20 1.72 15.39
C GLY A 229 15.32 0.76 14.96
N ASN A 230 16.11 0.28 15.92
CA ASN A 230 17.21 -0.66 15.70
C ASN A 230 16.81 -2.14 15.91
N CYS A 231 15.51 -2.44 16.08
CA CYS A 231 15.03 -3.81 16.25
C CYS A 231 15.27 -4.67 15.00
N SER A 232 15.57 -5.96 15.23
CA SER A 232 15.54 -6.98 14.17
C SER A 232 14.11 -7.17 13.62
N ASP A 233 13.97 -7.85 12.46
CA ASP A 233 12.66 -8.20 11.92
C ASP A 233 11.84 -9.03 12.91
N ASP A 234 12.48 -10.00 13.58
CA ASP A 234 11.82 -10.91 14.54
C ASP A 234 11.37 -10.18 15.81
N GLU A 235 12.19 -9.26 16.31
CA GLU A 235 11.81 -8.43 17.46
C GLU A 235 10.66 -7.50 17.13
N PHE A 236 10.71 -6.87 15.95
CA PHE A 236 9.66 -5.97 15.52
C PHE A 236 8.36 -6.73 15.22
N TYR A 237 8.45 -7.94 14.63
CA TYR A 237 7.32 -8.85 14.46
C TYR A 237 6.63 -9.16 15.79
N ARG A 238 7.37 -9.50 16.85
CA ARG A 238 6.79 -9.76 18.19
C ARG A 238 6.07 -8.54 18.74
N ARG A 239 6.70 -7.35 18.67
CA ARG A 239 6.07 -6.10 19.12
C ARG A 239 4.78 -5.78 18.37
N ILE A 240 4.73 -6.05 17.06
CA ILE A 240 3.52 -5.89 16.24
C ILE A 240 2.45 -6.86 16.70
N THR A 241 2.80 -8.13 16.93
CA THR A 241 1.86 -9.17 17.36
C THR A 241 1.28 -8.86 18.75
N ASP A 242 2.11 -8.40 19.69
CA ASP A 242 1.67 -7.97 21.03
C ASP A 242 0.69 -6.79 20.93
N ALA A 243 0.99 -5.79 20.08
CA ALA A 243 0.10 -4.67 19.85
C ALA A 243 -1.25 -5.10 19.25
N LEU A 244 -1.26 -6.02 18.28
CA LEU A 244 -2.50 -6.56 17.71
C LEU A 244 -3.33 -7.30 18.76
N THR A 245 -2.70 -8.07 19.64
CA THR A 245 -3.39 -8.78 20.73
C THR A 245 -4.04 -7.80 21.72
N LEU A 246 -3.33 -6.73 22.08
CA LEU A 246 -3.88 -5.69 22.95
C LEU A 246 -5.04 -4.93 22.28
N LEU A 247 -4.94 -4.67 20.98
CA LEU A 247 -6.00 -3.99 20.22
C LEU A 247 -7.28 -4.82 20.12
N SER A 248 -7.15 -6.15 19.94
CA SER A 248 -8.30 -7.06 19.89
C SER A 248 -8.95 -7.26 21.27
N SER A 249 -8.17 -7.25 22.34
CA SER A 249 -8.68 -7.41 23.72
C SER A 249 -9.36 -6.17 24.28
N SER A 250 -9.02 -4.97 23.81
CA SER A 250 -9.65 -3.70 24.22
C SER A 250 -11.05 -3.46 23.63
N GLY A 251 -11.56 -4.39 22.83
CA GLY A 251 -12.89 -4.30 22.21
C GLY A 251 -14.06 -4.94 22.99
N GLU A 252 -13.81 -5.66 24.09
CA GLU A 252 -14.91 -6.16 24.94
C GLU A 252 -15.36 -5.08 25.94
N PRO A 253 -16.65 -4.69 25.94
CA PRO A 253 -17.16 -3.77 26.95
C PRO A 253 -16.98 -4.37 28.37
N GLN A 254 -16.47 -3.60 29.30
CA GLN A 254 -16.29 -3.99 30.70
C GLN A 254 -17.54 -4.62 31.33
N SER A 255 -18.73 -4.41 30.76
CA SER A 255 -20.01 -4.98 31.22
C SER A 255 -20.15 -6.51 31.07
N LEU A 256 -19.29 -7.17 30.29
CA LEU A 256 -19.30 -8.62 30.10
C LEU A 256 -18.30 -9.36 31.00
N ARG A 257 -17.30 -8.69 31.55
CA ARG A 257 -16.33 -9.28 32.50
C ARG A 257 -16.94 -9.60 33.86
N ILE A 258 -17.94 -8.85 34.30
CA ILE A 258 -18.56 -9.02 35.64
C ILE A 258 -19.50 -10.24 35.68
N LYS A 259 -19.93 -10.81 34.53
CA LYS A 259 -20.85 -11.96 34.52
C LYS A 259 -20.16 -13.33 34.49
N ARG A 260 -18.85 -13.41 34.35
CA ARG A 260 -18.13 -14.71 34.36
C ARG A 260 -17.50 -15.09 35.68
N GLU A 261 -17.40 -14.17 36.65
CA GLU A 261 -16.88 -14.45 38.00
C GLU A 261 -17.97 -14.80 39.05
N GLY A 262 -19.22 -14.92 38.63
CA GLY A 262 -20.35 -15.20 39.52
C GLY A 262 -21.06 -16.53 39.27
N ALA A 263 -20.44 -17.47 38.56
CA ALA A 263 -21.00 -18.82 38.30
C ALA A 263 -19.97 -19.89 38.65
N GLU A 264 -19.67 -20.01 39.94
CA GLU A 264 -19.24 -21.23 40.64
C GLU A 264 -20.12 -21.48 41.83
#